data_ca3d74bd2d52b8ea611219b94f93cc04
#
_entry.id   ca3d74bd2d52b8ea611219b94f93cc04
#
_cell.length_a   1.000
_cell.length_b   1.000
_cell.length_c   1.000
_cell.angle_alpha   90.00
_cell.angle_beta   90.00
_cell.angle_gamma   90.00
#
_symmetry.space_group_name_H-M   'P 1'
#
loop_
_entity.id
_entity.type
_entity.pdbx_description
1 polymer ?
#
loop_
_entity_poly.entity_id
_entity_poly.type
_entity_poly.pdbx_seq_one_letter_code
_entity_poly.pdbx_strand_id
1 'polypeptide(L)'
;MQPSQFTSTSFGTVEREPGKKWAFYYFRPARIPRDLELAPRTVQLLSSADAAVGQLEGLAQLVHDPELLVGPYLRREAVASSRIEGTQASLSDLLQAEAGESEKRSEDVAEVERYLGATRHGYEAIRTLPISQRLLKEIHALLLEGVRGEEKLPGELRRSPVWIGATHDNPDTAIFVPPLPDEIPDALADWETFVNTPGDLPTLIRCGLMHYQFETIHPFLDGNGRIGRLLINLMLAEEGRLSRPLLYVSGYFESHRSEYYFRLQKVREEGQIQEWLQFFLQGVKEQALDATIRSKRLVQIRERYLAEALATRSSLPVLANFLFTNPFVTAKSVERRSGLSNQGARNLITNAVKRGWLTEVTGLSKGGPTYWVAHEVFEVIDAPMAYSSETRGSRAAVFDQTTRR
;
A
#
# COMPACT_ATOMS: atom_id res chain seq x y z
N MET A 1 23.96 -11.68 -12.65
CA MET A 1 24.24 -10.23 -12.43
C MET A 1 25.57 -9.87 -13.12
N GLN A 2 25.67 -8.74 -13.79
CA GLN A 2 26.85 -8.30 -14.52
C GLN A 2 27.63 -7.25 -13.70
N PRO A 3 28.81 -7.60 -13.16
CA PRO A 3 29.56 -6.71 -12.27
C PRO A 3 29.97 -5.37 -12.92
N SER A 4 30.18 -5.34 -14.23
CA SER A 4 30.58 -4.14 -14.98
C SER A 4 29.54 -3.01 -14.96
N GLN A 5 28.27 -3.30 -14.59
CA GLN A 5 27.22 -2.30 -14.47
C GLN A 5 27.31 -1.54 -13.14
N PHE A 6 27.97 -2.10 -12.13
CA PHE A 6 28.10 -1.52 -10.80
C PHE A 6 29.35 -0.64 -10.72
N THR A 7 29.17 0.64 -11.00
CA THR A 7 30.28 1.62 -11.13
C THR A 7 30.47 2.44 -9.84
N SER A 8 29.54 2.38 -8.89
CA SER A 8 29.61 3.06 -7.60
C SER A 8 29.72 2.06 -6.46
N THR A 9 30.46 2.42 -5.41
CA THR A 9 30.57 1.67 -4.15
C THR A 9 29.87 2.34 -2.98
N SER A 10 29.20 3.48 -3.22
CA SER A 10 28.59 4.31 -2.15
C SER A 10 27.53 3.59 -1.36
N PHE A 11 26.78 2.66 -1.99
CA PHE A 11 25.67 1.93 -1.36
C PHE A 11 25.91 0.43 -1.24
N GLY A 12 27.10 -0.04 -1.62
CA GLY A 12 27.50 -1.44 -1.52
C GLY A 12 28.52 -1.81 -2.58
N THR A 13 28.96 -3.06 -2.52
CA THR A 13 29.97 -3.62 -3.43
C THR A 13 29.48 -4.90 -4.08
N VAL A 14 29.95 -5.16 -5.29
CA VAL A 14 29.76 -6.45 -5.94
C VAL A 14 30.86 -7.39 -5.50
N GLU A 15 30.48 -8.51 -4.95
CA GLU A 15 31.38 -9.53 -4.45
C GLU A 15 31.16 -10.85 -5.17
N ARG A 16 32.14 -11.76 -5.09
CA ARG A 16 32.02 -13.09 -5.64
C ARG A 16 31.91 -14.11 -4.49
N GLU A 17 30.94 -15.01 -4.57
CA GLU A 17 30.74 -16.05 -3.56
C GLU A 17 32.05 -16.85 -3.36
N PRO A 18 32.57 -16.94 -2.13
CA PRO A 18 33.86 -17.59 -1.89
C PRO A 18 33.80 -19.12 -1.98
N GLY A 19 34.87 -19.72 -2.46
CA GLY A 19 35.17 -21.15 -2.26
C GLY A 19 34.38 -22.18 -3.05
N LYS A 20 33.49 -21.79 -3.99
CA LYS A 20 32.70 -22.73 -4.77
C LYS A 20 33.08 -22.74 -6.25
N LYS A 21 33.00 -23.94 -6.88
CA LYS A 21 33.25 -24.12 -8.30
C LYS A 21 32.28 -23.32 -9.17
N TRP A 22 31.04 -23.10 -8.71
CA TRP A 22 29.95 -22.38 -9.38
C TRP A 22 29.66 -21.05 -8.68
N ALA A 23 30.74 -20.35 -8.25
CA ALA A 23 30.63 -19.06 -7.60
C ALA A 23 30.04 -18.00 -8.53
N PHE A 24 29.02 -17.31 -8.07
CA PHE A 24 28.36 -16.20 -8.76
C PHE A 24 28.68 -14.87 -8.08
N TYR A 25 28.34 -13.77 -8.75
CA TYR A 25 28.43 -12.42 -8.18
C TYR A 25 27.16 -12.05 -7.48
N TYR A 26 27.29 -11.38 -6.32
CA TYR A 26 26.19 -10.87 -5.51
C TYR A 26 26.52 -9.46 -5.02
N PHE A 27 25.52 -8.73 -4.55
CA PHE A 27 25.68 -7.37 -4.04
C PHE A 27 25.68 -7.40 -2.51
N ARG A 28 26.77 -6.90 -1.91
CA ARG A 28 26.87 -6.64 -0.48
C ARG A 28 26.50 -5.21 -0.20
N PRO A 29 25.35 -4.92 0.46
CA PRO A 29 24.95 -3.55 0.77
C PRO A 29 25.90 -2.91 1.79
N ALA A 30 26.18 -1.63 1.59
CA ALA A 30 26.77 -0.81 2.63
C ALA A 30 25.76 -0.55 3.77
N ARG A 31 26.24 -0.04 4.90
CA ARG A 31 25.35 0.48 5.95
C ARG A 31 24.54 1.65 5.42
N ILE A 32 23.32 1.82 5.93
CA ILE A 32 22.48 2.96 5.57
C ILE A 32 23.19 4.26 6.01
N PRO A 33 23.32 5.27 5.14
CA PRO A 33 23.93 6.54 5.54
C PRO A 33 23.08 7.23 6.62
N ARG A 34 23.75 7.68 7.69
CA ARG A 34 23.15 8.47 8.78
C ARG A 34 23.23 9.96 8.50
N ASP A 35 24.02 10.32 7.54
CA ASP A 35 24.22 11.67 7.03
C ASP A 35 24.17 11.63 5.50
N LEU A 36 23.48 12.58 4.90
CA LEU A 36 23.30 12.65 3.44
C LEU A 36 23.09 14.11 3.02
N GLU A 37 23.99 14.63 2.21
CA GLU A 37 23.77 15.91 1.56
C GLU A 37 22.65 15.80 0.53
N LEU A 38 21.63 16.66 0.66
CA LEU A 38 20.46 16.64 -0.21
C LEU A 38 20.60 17.64 -1.37
N ALA A 39 20.41 17.18 -2.59
CA ALA A 39 20.37 18.04 -3.76
C ALA A 39 19.21 19.07 -3.66
N PRO A 40 19.34 20.28 -4.22
CA PRO A 40 18.28 21.31 -4.15
C PRO A 40 16.91 20.83 -4.61
N ARG A 41 16.85 19.99 -5.63
CA ARG A 41 15.60 19.38 -6.12
C ARG A 41 14.99 18.43 -5.09
N THR A 42 15.80 17.64 -4.39
CA THR A 42 15.36 16.73 -3.33
C THR A 42 14.78 17.52 -2.17
N VAL A 43 15.42 18.62 -1.75
CA VAL A 43 14.92 19.52 -0.69
C VAL A 43 13.56 20.13 -1.09
N GLN A 44 13.41 20.58 -2.32
CA GLN A 44 12.14 21.14 -2.82
C GLN A 44 11.00 20.11 -2.80
N LEU A 45 11.28 18.87 -3.22
CA LEU A 45 10.31 17.78 -3.20
C LEU A 45 9.97 17.35 -1.77
N LEU A 46 10.97 17.28 -0.89
CA LEU A 46 10.80 16.98 0.53
C LEU A 46 9.84 17.97 1.17
N SER A 47 10.08 19.29 1.02
CA SER A 47 9.19 20.33 1.55
C SER A 47 7.75 20.17 1.04
N SER A 48 7.59 19.86 -0.25
CA SER A 48 6.27 19.68 -0.86
C SER A 48 5.56 18.40 -0.38
N ALA A 49 6.32 17.32 -0.17
CA ALA A 49 5.79 16.04 0.33
C ALA A 49 5.41 16.15 1.81
N ASP A 50 6.26 16.77 2.64
CA ASP A 50 5.95 17.03 4.05
C ASP A 50 4.69 17.88 4.21
N ALA A 51 4.54 18.93 3.42
CA ALA A 51 3.33 19.76 3.43
C ALA A 51 2.08 18.94 3.05
N ALA A 52 2.16 18.06 2.05
CA ALA A 52 1.05 17.21 1.63
C ALA A 52 0.68 16.17 2.71
N VAL A 53 1.67 15.53 3.34
CA VAL A 53 1.47 14.60 4.46
C VAL A 53 0.83 15.32 5.65
N GLY A 54 1.32 16.53 5.99
CA GLY A 54 0.75 17.35 7.06
C GLY A 54 -0.71 17.76 6.80
N GLN A 55 -1.07 18.05 5.53
CA GLN A 55 -2.48 18.31 5.16
C GLN A 55 -3.37 17.08 5.33
N LEU A 56 -2.87 15.90 4.97
CA LEU A 56 -3.59 14.65 5.13
C LEU A 56 -3.79 14.31 6.60
N GLU A 57 -2.76 14.45 7.43
CA GLU A 57 -2.84 14.23 8.87
C GLU A 57 -3.81 15.22 9.53
N GLY A 58 -3.73 16.50 9.19
CA GLY A 58 -4.67 17.51 9.71
C GLY A 58 -6.12 17.17 9.39
N LEU A 59 -6.40 16.66 8.17
CA LEU A 59 -7.73 16.20 7.81
C LEU A 59 -8.15 14.96 8.62
N ALA A 60 -7.25 14.01 8.82
CA ALA A 60 -7.51 12.79 9.59
C ALA A 60 -7.93 13.09 11.03
N GLN A 61 -7.32 14.11 11.66
CA GLN A 61 -7.66 14.53 13.01
C GLN A 61 -9.02 15.24 13.12
N LEU A 62 -9.47 15.90 12.04
CA LEU A 62 -10.74 16.62 12.01
C LEU A 62 -11.94 15.69 11.75
N VAL A 63 -11.73 14.53 11.17
CA VAL A 63 -12.82 13.58 10.88
C VAL A 63 -13.22 12.86 12.15
N HIS A 64 -14.51 13.01 12.55
CA HIS A 64 -15.05 12.43 13.79
C HIS A 64 -14.93 10.90 13.87
N ASP A 65 -15.04 10.22 12.73
CA ASP A 65 -14.87 8.76 12.63
C ASP A 65 -13.81 8.43 11.55
N PRO A 66 -12.52 8.43 11.91
CA PRO A 66 -11.44 8.18 10.95
C PRO A 66 -11.48 6.78 10.31
N GLU A 67 -12.09 5.79 10.96
CA GLU A 67 -12.21 4.42 10.45
C GLU A 67 -12.96 4.37 9.11
N LEU A 68 -13.83 5.32 8.85
CA LEU A 68 -14.52 5.47 7.56
C LEU A 68 -13.56 5.77 6.40
N LEU A 69 -12.45 6.41 6.68
CA LEU A 69 -11.41 6.70 5.68
C LEU A 69 -10.36 5.59 5.63
N VAL A 70 -9.99 5.04 6.79
CA VAL A 70 -8.92 4.03 6.91
C VAL A 70 -9.25 2.79 6.08
N GLY A 71 -10.47 2.25 6.20
CA GLY A 71 -10.86 1.02 5.52
C GLY A 71 -10.66 1.03 4.00
N PRO A 72 -11.19 2.01 3.26
CA PRO A 72 -10.97 2.16 1.83
C PRO A 72 -9.50 2.30 1.43
N TYR A 73 -8.72 3.09 2.16
CA TYR A 73 -7.30 3.32 1.83
C TYR A 73 -6.44 2.09 2.05
N LEU A 74 -6.65 1.36 3.14
CA LEU A 74 -5.95 0.09 3.39
C LEU A 74 -6.21 -0.94 2.28
N ARG A 75 -7.44 -1.02 1.78
CA ARG A 75 -7.78 -1.95 0.69
C ARG A 75 -7.13 -1.55 -0.62
N ARG A 76 -7.11 -0.25 -0.94
CA ARG A 76 -6.40 0.26 -2.12
C ARG A 76 -4.91 -0.04 -2.05
N GLU A 77 -4.27 0.22 -0.90
CA GLU A 77 -2.87 -0.09 -0.66
C GLU A 77 -2.60 -1.58 -0.84
N ALA A 78 -3.43 -2.44 -0.24
CA ALA A 78 -3.28 -3.88 -0.32
C ALA A 78 -3.40 -4.41 -1.76
N VAL A 79 -4.37 -3.91 -2.51
CA VAL A 79 -4.57 -4.28 -3.93
C VAL A 79 -3.38 -3.83 -4.77
N ALA A 80 -2.97 -2.56 -4.68
CA ALA A 80 -1.86 -2.05 -5.49
C ALA A 80 -0.53 -2.69 -5.12
N SER A 81 -0.25 -2.85 -3.82
CA SER A 81 0.96 -3.52 -3.35
C SER A 81 1.05 -4.97 -3.87
N SER A 82 -0.07 -5.70 -3.86
CA SER A 82 -0.12 -7.07 -4.39
C SER A 82 -0.02 -7.12 -5.93
N ARG A 83 -0.60 -6.14 -6.63
CA ARG A 83 -0.51 -6.04 -8.10
C ARG A 83 0.90 -5.78 -8.60
N ILE A 84 1.72 -5.05 -7.87
CA ILE A 84 3.15 -4.90 -8.20
C ILE A 84 3.82 -6.27 -8.25
N GLU A 85 3.42 -7.22 -7.40
CA GLU A 85 3.93 -8.61 -7.37
C GLU A 85 3.22 -9.58 -8.33
N GLY A 86 2.22 -9.09 -9.08
CA GLY A 86 1.56 -9.86 -10.14
C GLY A 86 0.17 -10.40 -9.83
N THR A 87 -0.38 -10.14 -8.63
CA THR A 87 -1.76 -10.45 -8.27
C THR A 87 -2.73 -9.68 -9.15
N GLN A 88 -3.82 -10.33 -9.63
CA GLN A 88 -4.77 -9.73 -10.58
C GLN A 88 -6.06 -9.23 -9.92
N ALA A 89 -6.22 -9.38 -8.60
CA ALA A 89 -7.41 -8.92 -7.91
C ALA A 89 -7.65 -7.42 -8.09
N SER A 90 -8.90 -7.04 -8.32
CA SER A 90 -9.36 -5.65 -8.30
C SER A 90 -9.90 -5.26 -6.92
N LEU A 91 -10.00 -3.95 -6.67
CA LEU A 91 -10.67 -3.45 -5.46
C LEU A 91 -12.13 -3.90 -5.41
N SER A 92 -12.80 -3.95 -6.55
CA SER A 92 -14.17 -4.46 -6.67
C SER A 92 -14.27 -5.92 -6.26
N ASP A 93 -13.33 -6.80 -6.70
CA ASP A 93 -13.33 -8.21 -6.34
C ASP A 93 -13.18 -8.41 -4.83
N LEU A 94 -12.26 -7.66 -4.21
CA LEU A 94 -12.05 -7.69 -2.77
C LEU A 94 -13.31 -7.24 -1.99
N LEU A 95 -13.90 -6.10 -2.37
CA LEU A 95 -15.07 -5.54 -1.70
C LEU A 95 -16.32 -6.42 -1.85
N GLN A 96 -16.48 -7.05 -3.02
CA GLN A 96 -17.55 -8.01 -3.25
C GLN A 96 -17.33 -9.30 -2.44
N ALA A 97 -16.12 -9.81 -2.36
CA ALA A 97 -15.79 -10.97 -1.54
C ALA A 97 -16.08 -10.72 -0.05
N GLU A 98 -15.77 -9.52 0.45
CA GLU A 98 -16.10 -9.12 1.82
C GLU A 98 -17.60 -8.95 2.08
N ALA A 99 -18.36 -8.45 1.09
CA ALA A 99 -19.81 -8.26 1.19
C ALA A 99 -20.57 -9.58 1.02
N GLY A 100 -20.07 -10.48 0.19
CA GLY A 100 -20.62 -11.80 -0.05
C GLY A 100 -19.93 -12.83 0.86
N GLU A 101 -20.66 -13.66 1.54
CA GLU A 101 -20.10 -14.75 2.35
C GLU A 101 -19.76 -15.99 1.50
N SER A 102 -19.19 -15.79 0.32
CA SER A 102 -18.76 -16.91 -0.54
C SER A 102 -17.52 -17.57 0.06
N GLU A 103 -17.61 -18.87 0.34
CA GLU A 103 -16.46 -19.69 0.77
C GLU A 103 -15.39 -19.84 -0.33
N LYS A 104 -15.76 -19.60 -1.60
CA LYS A 104 -14.84 -19.66 -2.75
C LYS A 104 -14.35 -18.26 -3.09
N ARG A 105 -13.26 -17.86 -2.47
CA ARG A 105 -12.47 -16.68 -2.86
C ARG A 105 -11.45 -17.09 -3.93
N SER A 106 -11.12 -16.19 -4.85
CA SER A 106 -9.98 -16.40 -5.73
C SER A 106 -8.69 -16.37 -4.89
N GLU A 107 -7.66 -17.08 -5.33
CA GLU A 107 -6.33 -17.06 -4.70
C GLU A 107 -5.80 -15.63 -4.59
N ASP A 108 -5.98 -14.82 -5.63
CA ASP A 108 -5.56 -13.43 -5.68
C ASP A 108 -6.27 -12.57 -4.61
N VAL A 109 -7.57 -12.76 -4.39
CA VAL A 109 -8.31 -12.05 -3.33
C VAL A 109 -7.81 -12.49 -1.95
N ALA A 110 -7.54 -13.79 -1.77
CA ALA A 110 -7.00 -14.29 -0.51
C ALA A 110 -5.62 -13.68 -0.18
N GLU A 111 -4.73 -13.52 -1.18
CA GLU A 111 -3.43 -12.85 -1.00
C GLU A 111 -3.60 -11.39 -0.53
N VAL A 112 -4.56 -10.65 -1.13
CA VAL A 112 -4.84 -9.27 -0.70
C VAL A 112 -5.39 -9.21 0.72
N GLU A 113 -6.26 -10.15 1.10
CA GLU A 113 -6.78 -10.25 2.47
C GLU A 113 -5.68 -10.55 3.49
N ARG A 114 -4.70 -11.40 3.13
CA ARG A 114 -3.53 -11.66 3.98
C ARG A 114 -2.67 -10.40 4.16
N TYR A 115 -2.47 -9.64 3.09
CA TYR A 115 -1.79 -8.34 3.21
C TYR A 115 -2.54 -7.39 4.16
N LEU A 116 -3.86 -7.31 4.08
CA LEU A 116 -4.67 -6.51 5.01
C LEU A 116 -4.53 -7.00 6.46
N GLY A 117 -4.52 -8.31 6.67
CA GLY A 117 -4.29 -8.92 7.99
C GLY A 117 -2.91 -8.56 8.56
N ALA A 118 -1.87 -8.74 7.75
CA ALA A 118 -0.49 -8.39 8.08
C ALA A 118 -0.33 -6.89 8.39
N THR A 119 -1.01 -6.03 7.61
CA THR A 119 -1.01 -4.57 7.82
C THR A 119 -1.65 -4.21 9.16
N ARG A 120 -2.83 -4.75 9.48
CA ARG A 120 -3.51 -4.50 10.77
C ARG A 120 -2.65 -4.94 11.94
N HIS A 121 -2.04 -6.13 11.85
CA HIS A 121 -1.10 -6.62 12.86
C HIS A 121 0.07 -5.65 13.04
N GLY A 122 0.70 -5.19 11.95
CA GLY A 122 1.79 -4.22 12.00
C GLY A 122 1.42 -2.93 12.74
N TYR A 123 0.28 -2.33 12.39
CA TYR A 123 -0.22 -1.12 13.07
C TYR A 123 -0.57 -1.33 14.54
N GLU A 124 -1.04 -2.51 14.92
CA GLU A 124 -1.31 -2.82 16.32
C GLU A 124 0.00 -3.03 17.09
N ALA A 125 0.95 -3.75 16.50
CA ALA A 125 2.23 -4.06 17.13
C ALA A 125 3.09 -2.82 17.41
N ILE A 126 3.18 -1.86 16.46
CA ILE A 126 3.99 -0.65 16.64
C ILE A 126 3.49 0.28 17.75
N ARG A 127 2.30 0.05 18.30
CA ARG A 127 1.82 0.80 19.48
C ARG A 127 2.60 0.50 20.75
N THR A 128 3.22 -0.66 20.81
CA THR A 128 3.90 -1.17 22.01
C THR A 128 5.30 -1.71 21.75
N LEU A 129 5.64 -1.98 20.49
CA LEU A 129 6.90 -2.56 20.06
C LEU A 129 7.52 -1.71 18.94
N PRO A 130 8.85 -1.55 18.91
CA PRO A 130 9.52 -0.88 17.80
C PRO A 130 9.45 -1.73 16.52
N ILE A 131 9.65 -1.10 15.37
CA ILE A 131 9.84 -1.82 14.09
C ILE A 131 11.14 -2.63 14.18
N SER A 132 11.03 -3.96 14.22
CA SER A 132 12.12 -4.87 14.50
C SER A 132 12.10 -6.08 13.59
N GLN A 133 13.23 -6.81 13.54
CA GLN A 133 13.30 -8.10 12.82
C GLN A 133 12.23 -9.10 13.30
N ARG A 134 11.86 -9.05 14.58
CA ARG A 134 10.76 -9.87 15.12
C ARG A 134 9.44 -9.49 14.45
N LEU A 135 9.11 -8.20 14.40
CA LEU A 135 7.89 -7.71 13.76
C LEU A 135 7.88 -8.06 12.26
N LEU A 136 9.03 -7.92 11.57
CA LEU A 136 9.15 -8.33 10.16
C LEU A 136 8.78 -9.79 9.95
N LYS A 137 9.24 -10.68 10.81
CA LYS A 137 8.93 -12.12 10.75
C LYS A 137 7.47 -12.43 11.03
N GLU A 138 6.87 -11.74 12.01
CA GLU A 138 5.44 -11.88 12.33
C GLU A 138 4.56 -11.41 11.15
N ILE A 139 4.86 -10.24 10.57
CA ILE A 139 4.18 -9.72 9.38
C ILE A 139 4.33 -10.68 8.20
N HIS A 140 5.54 -11.20 7.96
CA HIS A 140 5.81 -12.14 6.89
C HIS A 140 5.05 -13.46 7.04
N ALA A 141 4.97 -13.99 8.25
CA ALA A 141 4.20 -15.20 8.53
C ALA A 141 2.71 -15.02 8.18
N LEU A 142 2.11 -13.91 8.61
CA LEU A 142 0.71 -13.59 8.31
C LEU A 142 0.48 -13.33 6.81
N LEU A 143 1.44 -12.71 6.13
CA LEU A 143 1.33 -12.37 4.72
C LEU A 143 1.22 -13.59 3.80
N LEU A 144 1.91 -14.68 4.14
CA LEU A 144 2.00 -15.88 3.30
C LEU A 144 1.16 -17.06 3.83
N GLU A 145 0.47 -16.93 4.96
CA GLU A 145 -0.31 -18.00 5.56
C GLU A 145 -1.48 -18.44 4.65
N GLY A 146 -1.47 -19.70 4.19
CA GLY A 146 -2.55 -20.32 3.41
C GLY A 146 -2.76 -19.72 2.02
N VAL A 147 -1.77 -19.07 1.44
CA VAL A 147 -1.80 -18.47 0.09
C VAL A 147 -0.53 -18.84 -0.69
N ARG A 148 -0.46 -18.41 -1.94
CA ARG A 148 0.73 -18.59 -2.78
C ARG A 148 1.98 -18.08 -2.04
N GLY A 149 3.02 -18.91 -1.99
CA GLY A 149 4.25 -18.64 -1.24
C GLY A 149 4.29 -19.24 0.17
N GLU A 150 3.25 -19.97 0.62
CA GLU A 150 3.25 -20.65 1.91
C GLU A 150 4.45 -21.63 2.04
N GLU A 151 4.90 -22.22 0.94
CA GLU A 151 6.09 -23.07 0.89
C GLU A 151 7.42 -22.29 1.01
N LYS A 152 7.40 -20.96 1.04
CA LYS A 152 8.56 -20.04 1.11
C LYS A 152 8.96 -19.69 2.55
N LEU A 153 8.72 -20.58 3.49
CA LEU A 153 9.12 -20.43 4.89
C LEU A 153 8.56 -19.16 5.56
N PRO A 154 7.22 -19.03 5.72
CA PRO A 154 6.61 -17.87 6.37
C PRO A 154 7.23 -17.58 7.74
N GLY A 155 7.63 -16.33 7.99
CA GLY A 155 8.25 -15.89 9.24
C GLY A 155 9.74 -16.18 9.38
N GLU A 156 10.39 -16.83 8.41
CA GLU A 156 11.82 -17.14 8.48
C GLU A 156 12.64 -16.37 7.43
N LEU A 157 13.82 -15.93 7.84
CA LEU A 157 14.80 -15.38 6.91
C LEU A 157 15.28 -16.49 5.97
N ARG A 158 15.53 -16.14 4.72
CA ARG A 158 16.02 -17.09 3.72
C ARG A 158 17.37 -17.67 4.11
N ARG A 159 17.53 -18.95 3.84
CA ARG A 159 18.78 -19.73 4.06
C ARG A 159 19.46 -20.09 2.76
N SER A 160 18.91 -19.67 1.63
CA SER A 160 19.46 -19.87 0.29
C SER A 160 19.62 -18.54 -0.44
N PRO A 161 20.55 -18.44 -1.39
CA PRO A 161 20.63 -17.30 -2.30
C PRO A 161 19.32 -17.14 -3.09
N VAL A 162 18.97 -15.90 -3.41
CA VAL A 162 17.89 -15.55 -4.32
C VAL A 162 18.42 -14.57 -5.37
N TRP A 163 17.68 -14.42 -6.46
CA TRP A 163 18.01 -13.44 -7.50
C TRP A 163 16.75 -12.82 -8.05
N ILE A 164 16.86 -11.58 -8.50
CA ILE A 164 15.76 -10.78 -9.04
C ILE A 164 16.01 -10.63 -10.54
N GLY A 165 15.03 -11.06 -11.34
CA GLY A 165 15.09 -11.06 -12.80
C GLY A 165 13.89 -11.76 -13.40
N ALA A 166 14.01 -12.22 -14.65
CA ALA A 166 12.98 -13.01 -15.31
C ALA A 166 12.88 -14.43 -14.71
N THR A 167 11.74 -15.09 -14.92
CA THR A 167 11.43 -16.41 -14.33
C THR A 167 12.48 -17.50 -14.64
N HIS A 168 13.21 -17.38 -15.74
CA HIS A 168 14.23 -18.35 -16.15
C HIS A 168 15.66 -17.88 -15.89
N ASP A 169 15.83 -16.75 -15.17
CA ASP A 169 17.15 -16.25 -14.83
C ASP A 169 17.86 -17.16 -13.82
N ASN A 170 19.16 -17.05 -13.84
CA ASN A 170 20.07 -17.61 -12.85
C ASN A 170 20.94 -16.46 -12.29
N PRO A 171 21.79 -16.67 -11.30
CA PRO A 171 22.59 -15.60 -10.73
C PRO A 171 23.42 -14.81 -11.76
N ASP A 172 23.87 -15.45 -12.84
CA ASP A 172 24.70 -14.80 -13.88
C ASP A 172 23.87 -13.93 -14.83
N THR A 173 22.62 -14.30 -15.10
CA THR A 173 21.71 -13.55 -16.01
C THR A 173 20.78 -12.59 -15.26
N ALA A 174 20.61 -12.78 -13.95
CA ALA A 174 19.75 -11.94 -13.12
C ALA A 174 20.14 -10.46 -13.15
N ILE A 175 19.14 -9.60 -13.02
CA ILE A 175 19.33 -8.14 -12.91
C ILE A 175 20.05 -7.82 -11.59
N PHE A 176 19.65 -8.49 -10.51
CA PHE A 176 20.18 -8.25 -9.18
C PHE A 176 20.25 -9.55 -8.37
N VAL A 177 21.35 -9.73 -7.64
CA VAL A 177 21.54 -10.81 -6.66
C VAL A 177 21.79 -10.18 -5.30
N PRO A 178 20.84 -10.28 -4.37
CA PRO A 178 20.97 -9.77 -3.00
C PRO A 178 22.13 -10.41 -2.22
N PRO A 179 22.47 -9.89 -1.00
CA PRO A 179 23.53 -10.43 -0.17
C PRO A 179 23.32 -11.91 0.15
N LEU A 180 24.40 -12.61 0.46
CA LEU A 180 24.35 -14.01 0.87
C LEU A 180 23.56 -14.18 2.16
N PRO A 181 22.94 -15.36 2.42
CA PRO A 181 22.16 -15.61 3.63
C PRO A 181 22.90 -15.29 4.92
N ASP A 182 24.18 -15.60 5.00
CA ASP A 182 25.02 -15.38 6.19
C ASP A 182 25.28 -13.88 6.48
N GLU A 183 25.05 -13.01 5.51
CA GLU A 183 25.23 -11.55 5.64
C GLU A 183 23.90 -10.83 6.04
N ILE A 184 22.76 -11.51 5.91
CA ILE A 184 21.43 -10.93 6.23
C ILE A 184 21.32 -10.47 7.68
N PRO A 185 21.77 -11.23 8.69
CA PRO A 185 21.63 -10.82 10.09
C PRO A 185 22.31 -9.47 10.38
N ASP A 186 23.54 -9.28 9.89
CA ASP A 186 24.29 -8.03 10.10
C ASP A 186 23.65 -6.85 9.35
N ALA A 187 23.23 -7.07 8.11
CA ALA A 187 22.55 -6.07 7.30
C ALA A 187 21.20 -5.64 7.91
N LEU A 188 20.41 -6.59 8.44
CA LEU A 188 19.17 -6.30 9.15
C LEU A 188 19.40 -5.65 10.51
N ALA A 189 20.50 -5.96 11.22
CA ALA A 189 20.85 -5.30 12.47
C ALA A 189 21.16 -3.81 12.25
N ASP A 190 21.90 -3.46 11.18
CA ASP A 190 22.13 -2.07 10.80
C ASP A 190 20.83 -1.36 10.38
N TRP A 191 19.98 -2.05 9.59
CA TRP A 191 18.68 -1.57 9.17
C TRP A 191 17.76 -1.27 10.38
N GLU A 192 17.65 -2.21 11.32
CA GLU A 192 16.84 -2.06 12.53
C GLU A 192 17.36 -0.92 13.43
N THR A 193 18.69 -0.80 13.57
CA THR A 193 19.31 0.32 14.26
C THR A 193 18.96 1.65 13.59
N PHE A 194 19.02 1.73 12.26
CA PHE A 194 18.67 2.94 11.52
C PHE A 194 17.22 3.35 11.71
N VAL A 195 16.29 2.41 11.66
CA VAL A 195 14.86 2.67 11.78
C VAL A 195 14.54 3.20 13.19
N ASN A 196 15.11 2.60 14.23
CA ASN A 196 14.76 2.88 15.63
C ASN A 196 15.63 3.96 16.30
N THR A 197 16.69 4.43 15.65
CA THR A 197 17.54 5.48 16.23
C THR A 197 17.16 6.83 15.63
N PRO A 198 16.78 7.82 16.44
CA PRO A 198 16.58 9.17 15.97
C PRO A 198 17.86 9.70 15.28
N GLY A 199 17.70 10.49 14.24
CA GLY A 199 18.81 11.08 13.49
C GLY A 199 18.43 12.42 12.89
N ASP A 200 19.42 13.10 12.28
CA ASP A 200 19.25 14.45 11.72
C ASP A 200 18.54 14.43 10.35
N LEU A 201 18.44 13.26 9.72
CA LEU A 201 17.74 13.14 8.43
C LEU A 201 16.22 13.27 8.60
N PRO A 202 15.55 14.05 7.74
CA PRO A 202 14.09 14.18 7.75
C PRO A 202 13.38 12.83 7.59
N THR A 203 12.23 12.66 8.26
CA THR A 203 11.49 11.38 8.29
C THR A 203 11.23 10.79 6.91
N LEU A 204 10.80 11.60 5.92
CA LEU A 204 10.53 11.08 4.58
C LEU A 204 11.81 10.62 3.84
N ILE A 205 12.95 11.25 4.12
CA ILE A 205 14.26 10.80 3.60
C ILE A 205 14.63 9.46 4.26
N ARG A 206 14.46 9.35 5.59
CA ARG A 206 14.70 8.10 6.32
C ARG A 206 13.80 6.98 5.79
N CYS A 207 12.52 7.23 5.53
CA CYS A 207 11.60 6.27 4.93
C CYS A 207 12.10 5.79 3.54
N GLY A 208 12.55 6.71 2.69
CA GLY A 208 13.09 6.36 1.36
C GLY A 208 14.37 5.51 1.43
N LEU A 209 15.28 5.84 2.35
CA LEU A 209 16.51 5.07 2.59
C LEU A 209 16.22 3.69 3.21
N MET A 210 15.35 3.64 4.20
CA MET A 210 14.89 2.42 4.85
C MET A 210 14.30 1.44 3.84
N HIS A 211 13.40 1.92 2.98
CA HIS A 211 12.76 1.10 1.96
C HIS A 211 13.77 0.59 0.93
N TYR A 212 14.64 1.46 0.39
CA TYR A 212 15.73 1.06 -0.52
C TYR A 212 16.60 -0.05 0.07
N GLN A 213 17.03 0.12 1.32
CA GLN A 213 17.89 -0.85 1.98
C GLN A 213 17.19 -2.18 2.21
N PHE A 214 15.93 -2.16 2.65
CA PHE A 214 15.15 -3.37 2.84
C PHE A 214 15.00 -4.17 1.53
N GLU A 215 14.66 -3.48 0.43
CA GLU A 215 14.57 -4.09 -0.91
C GLU A 215 15.93 -4.61 -1.41
N THR A 216 17.03 -4.03 -0.94
CA THR A 216 18.37 -4.45 -1.30
C THR A 216 18.83 -5.67 -0.49
N ILE A 217 18.53 -5.72 0.81
CA ILE A 217 18.80 -6.89 1.67
C ILE A 217 17.96 -8.09 1.22
N HIS A 218 16.71 -7.86 0.89
CA HIS A 218 15.77 -8.88 0.39
C HIS A 218 15.75 -10.13 1.28
N PRO A 219 15.36 -9.99 2.56
CA PRO A 219 15.66 -10.99 3.58
C PRO A 219 14.84 -12.28 3.51
N PHE A 220 13.76 -12.32 2.76
CA PHE A 220 12.85 -13.45 2.64
C PHE A 220 12.91 -14.12 1.26
N LEU A 221 12.36 -15.32 1.14
CA LEU A 221 12.26 -16.03 -0.16
C LEU A 221 11.17 -15.42 -1.07
N ASP A 222 10.12 -14.83 -0.48
CA ASP A 222 9.02 -14.15 -1.16
C ASP A 222 8.46 -13.04 -0.25
N GLY A 223 7.59 -12.18 -0.74
CA GLY A 223 6.89 -11.17 0.05
C GLY A 223 7.70 -9.92 0.42
N ASN A 224 8.98 -9.82 0.05
CA ASN A 224 9.83 -8.68 0.41
C ASN A 224 9.23 -7.35 -0.05
N GLY A 225 8.82 -7.22 -1.30
CA GLY A 225 8.25 -5.99 -1.83
C GLY A 225 6.99 -5.55 -1.09
N ARG A 226 6.09 -6.48 -0.77
CA ARG A 226 4.87 -6.20 0.02
C ARG A 226 5.20 -5.70 1.42
N ILE A 227 6.17 -6.33 2.11
CA ILE A 227 6.63 -5.89 3.43
C ILE A 227 7.35 -4.54 3.32
N GLY A 228 8.27 -4.37 2.38
CA GLY A 228 9.01 -3.11 2.19
C GLY A 228 8.09 -1.90 2.02
N ARG A 229 7.00 -2.06 1.26
CA ARG A 229 5.99 -1.00 1.07
C ARG A 229 5.13 -0.78 2.32
N LEU A 230 4.77 -1.84 3.04
CA LEU A 230 4.08 -1.72 4.33
C LEU A 230 4.93 -0.96 5.35
N LEU A 231 6.23 -1.23 5.41
CA LEU A 231 7.15 -0.58 6.35
C LEU A 231 7.22 0.95 6.19
N ILE A 232 7.00 1.48 4.98
CA ILE A 232 6.91 2.93 4.76
C ILE A 232 5.79 3.52 5.63
N ASN A 233 4.61 2.91 5.58
CA ASN A 233 3.45 3.36 6.34
C ASN A 233 3.64 3.16 7.85
N LEU A 234 4.22 2.04 8.28
CA LEU A 234 4.48 1.78 9.70
C LEU A 234 5.49 2.79 10.27
N MET A 235 6.55 3.12 9.52
CA MET A 235 7.54 4.10 9.97
C MET A 235 6.94 5.51 10.06
N LEU A 236 6.07 5.91 9.11
CA LEU A 236 5.36 7.20 9.20
C LEU A 236 4.42 7.27 10.42
N ALA A 237 3.82 6.15 10.80
CA ALA A 237 2.96 6.08 11.98
C ALA A 237 3.78 6.11 13.28
N GLU A 238 4.87 5.37 13.36
CA GLU A 238 5.77 5.34 14.52
C GLU A 238 6.43 6.71 14.77
N GLU A 239 6.83 7.40 13.70
CA GLU A 239 7.39 8.76 13.74
C GLU A 239 6.32 9.86 13.96
N GLY A 240 5.06 9.48 14.17
CA GLY A 240 3.95 10.41 14.41
C GLY A 240 3.61 11.33 13.23
N ARG A 241 4.04 11.00 12.00
CA ARG A 241 3.76 11.78 10.79
C ARG A 241 2.36 11.53 10.23
N LEU A 242 1.82 10.33 10.44
CA LEU A 242 0.47 9.93 10.10
C LEU A 242 -0.12 9.08 11.23
N SER A 243 -1.12 9.59 11.93
CA SER A 243 -1.81 8.88 13.01
C SER A 243 -2.65 7.70 12.52
N ARG A 244 -2.94 7.66 11.21
CA ARG A 244 -3.79 6.66 10.54
C ARG A 244 -3.19 6.24 9.20
N PRO A 245 -3.43 4.99 8.74
CA PRO A 245 -2.95 4.48 7.45
C PRO A 245 -3.74 5.06 6.28
N LEU A 246 -3.54 6.32 5.99
CA LEU A 246 -4.22 7.04 4.91
C LEU A 246 -3.32 7.27 3.69
N LEU A 247 -2.02 7.01 3.79
CA LEU A 247 -1.11 7.11 2.67
C LEU A 247 -1.09 5.79 1.89
N TYR A 248 -1.22 5.89 0.60
CA TYR A 248 -1.36 4.80 -0.36
C TYR A 248 -0.24 4.90 -1.40
N VAL A 249 1.02 4.73 -0.94
CA VAL A 249 2.20 4.94 -1.79
C VAL A 249 2.34 3.88 -2.87
N SER A 250 1.83 2.67 -2.65
CA SER A 250 1.89 1.58 -3.63
C SER A 250 1.14 1.90 -4.93
N GLY A 251 0.13 2.76 -4.90
CA GLY A 251 -0.56 3.19 -6.11
C GLY A 251 0.33 4.00 -7.06
N TYR A 252 1.23 4.81 -6.52
CA TYR A 252 2.24 5.49 -7.32
C TYR A 252 3.28 4.51 -7.89
N PHE A 253 3.77 3.60 -7.07
CA PHE A 253 4.75 2.60 -7.50
C PHE A 253 4.18 1.63 -8.54
N GLU A 254 2.90 1.22 -8.41
CA GLU A 254 2.20 0.39 -9.39
C GLU A 254 2.09 1.11 -10.75
N SER A 255 1.64 2.37 -10.75
CA SER A 255 1.48 3.15 -11.99
C SER A 255 2.81 3.52 -12.66
N HIS A 256 3.92 3.52 -11.91
CA HIS A 256 5.28 3.78 -12.39
C HIS A 256 6.21 2.58 -12.17
N ARG A 257 5.68 1.35 -12.30
CA ARG A 257 6.37 0.11 -11.90
C ARG A 257 7.78 -0.04 -12.50
N SER A 258 7.92 0.24 -13.78
CA SER A 258 9.22 0.14 -14.48
C SER A 258 10.23 1.16 -13.93
N GLU A 259 9.79 2.38 -13.65
CA GLU A 259 10.65 3.42 -13.08
C GLU A 259 11.01 3.09 -11.63
N TYR A 260 10.07 2.58 -10.84
CA TYR A 260 10.31 2.16 -9.46
C TYR A 260 11.47 1.16 -9.36
N TYR A 261 11.44 0.07 -10.13
CA TYR A 261 12.52 -0.91 -10.13
C TYR A 261 13.80 -0.35 -10.74
N PHE A 262 13.71 0.45 -11.78
CA PHE A 262 14.86 1.11 -12.40
C PHE A 262 15.58 2.04 -11.41
N ARG A 263 14.85 2.85 -10.63
CA ARG A 263 15.44 3.76 -9.64
C ARG A 263 16.15 3.00 -8.52
N LEU A 264 15.54 1.95 -7.98
CA LEU A 264 16.19 1.09 -6.99
C LEU A 264 17.49 0.47 -7.53
N GLN A 265 17.47 0.00 -8.79
CA GLN A 265 18.62 -0.60 -9.41
C GLN A 265 19.74 0.43 -9.66
N LYS A 266 19.42 1.66 -10.06
CA LYS A 266 20.40 2.72 -10.30
C LYS A 266 21.11 3.21 -9.04
N VAL A 267 20.48 3.11 -7.88
CA VAL A 267 21.20 3.34 -6.63
C VAL A 267 22.30 2.29 -6.42
N ARG A 268 22.02 1.01 -6.69
CA ARG A 268 22.98 -0.09 -6.55
C ARG A 268 24.11 0.01 -7.55
N GLU A 269 23.80 0.31 -8.81
CA GLU A 269 24.74 0.35 -9.91
C GLU A 269 25.60 1.64 -9.92
N GLU A 270 24.98 2.79 -9.73
CA GLU A 270 25.57 4.10 -10.00
C GLU A 270 25.56 5.05 -8.80
N GLY A 271 24.98 4.62 -7.65
CA GLY A 271 24.86 5.46 -6.46
C GLY A 271 23.82 6.58 -6.58
N GLN A 272 22.86 6.48 -7.50
CA GLN A 272 21.87 7.52 -7.80
C GLN A 272 20.77 7.61 -6.70
N ILE A 273 21.17 7.88 -5.46
CA ILE A 273 20.25 7.96 -4.33
C ILE A 273 19.33 9.18 -4.41
N GLN A 274 19.83 10.30 -4.98
CA GLN A 274 19.01 11.52 -5.09
C GLN A 274 17.81 11.32 -6.01
N GLU A 275 18.01 10.64 -7.12
CA GLU A 275 16.97 10.33 -8.12
C GLU A 275 15.95 9.37 -7.56
N TRP A 276 16.38 8.37 -6.75
CA TRP A 276 15.48 7.51 -6.00
C TRP A 276 14.64 8.30 -4.99
N LEU A 277 15.30 9.12 -4.17
CA LEU A 277 14.60 9.94 -3.17
C LEU A 277 13.62 10.92 -3.83
N GLN A 278 13.98 11.52 -4.97
CA GLN A 278 13.07 12.39 -5.71
C GLN A 278 11.85 11.64 -6.23
N PHE A 279 12.02 10.45 -6.78
CA PHE A 279 10.93 9.58 -7.20
C PHE A 279 10.02 9.20 -6.02
N PHE A 280 10.61 8.77 -4.92
CA PHE A 280 9.89 8.41 -3.69
C PHE A 280 9.09 9.59 -3.14
N LEU A 281 9.70 10.75 -2.97
CA LEU A 281 9.06 11.97 -2.46
C LEU A 281 7.93 12.47 -3.38
N GLN A 282 8.11 12.36 -4.69
CA GLN A 282 7.06 12.69 -5.65
C GLN A 282 5.85 11.75 -5.45
N GLY A 283 6.08 10.45 -5.28
CA GLY A 283 5.03 9.47 -4.98
C GLY A 283 4.30 9.77 -3.68
N VAL A 284 5.03 10.03 -2.59
CA VAL A 284 4.45 10.42 -1.30
C VAL A 284 3.58 11.67 -1.44
N LYS A 285 4.10 12.72 -2.09
CA LYS A 285 3.38 13.97 -2.31
C LYS A 285 2.07 13.74 -3.08
N GLU A 286 2.13 13.06 -4.21
CA GLU A 286 0.96 12.85 -5.08
C GLU A 286 -0.10 12.01 -4.38
N GLN A 287 0.30 10.96 -3.69
CA GLN A 287 -0.62 10.09 -2.96
C GLN A 287 -1.24 10.79 -1.75
N ALA A 288 -0.48 11.60 -1.01
CA ALA A 288 -1.03 12.37 0.11
C ALA A 288 -2.06 13.43 -0.36
N LEU A 289 -1.81 14.09 -1.48
CA LEU A 289 -2.76 15.05 -2.09
C LEU A 289 -4.01 14.33 -2.61
N ASP A 290 -3.86 13.22 -3.32
CA ASP A 290 -4.98 12.40 -3.79
C ASP A 290 -5.85 11.92 -2.63
N ALA A 291 -5.21 11.38 -1.57
CA ALA A 291 -5.90 10.97 -0.36
C ALA A 291 -6.67 12.13 0.29
N THR A 292 -6.09 13.31 0.37
CA THR A 292 -6.75 14.50 0.92
C THR A 292 -8.00 14.88 0.11
N ILE A 293 -7.94 14.86 -1.22
CA ILE A 293 -9.07 15.19 -2.11
C ILE A 293 -10.19 14.17 -1.93
N ARG A 294 -9.87 12.87 -1.99
CA ARG A 294 -10.86 11.79 -1.84
C ARG A 294 -11.50 11.78 -0.46
N SER A 295 -10.69 11.96 0.60
CA SER A 295 -11.20 12.01 1.96
C SER A 295 -12.22 13.14 2.14
N LYS A 296 -11.94 14.34 1.63
CA LYS A 296 -12.90 15.45 1.63
C LYS A 296 -14.19 15.08 0.90
N ARG A 297 -14.08 14.42 -0.26
CA ARG A 297 -15.25 14.00 -1.03
C ARG A 297 -16.07 12.94 -0.31
N LEU A 298 -15.43 11.92 0.27
CA LEU A 298 -16.10 10.89 1.07
C LEU A 298 -16.85 11.48 2.26
N VAL A 299 -16.23 12.42 2.98
CA VAL A 299 -16.87 13.14 4.10
C VAL A 299 -18.11 13.88 3.62
N GLN A 300 -18.03 14.63 2.51
CA GLN A 300 -19.17 15.37 1.95
C GLN A 300 -20.35 14.45 1.57
N ILE A 301 -20.06 13.32 0.91
CA ILE A 301 -21.07 12.33 0.54
C ILE A 301 -21.72 11.74 1.79
N ARG A 302 -20.91 11.39 2.81
CA ARG A 302 -21.39 10.84 4.06
C ARG A 302 -22.32 11.81 4.79
N GLU A 303 -21.92 13.07 4.94
CA GLU A 303 -22.74 14.09 5.60
C GLU A 303 -24.10 14.25 4.91
N ARG A 304 -24.13 14.26 3.58
CA ARG A 304 -25.37 14.28 2.80
C ARG A 304 -26.22 13.04 3.07
N TYR A 305 -25.66 11.83 3.01
CA TYR A 305 -26.39 10.58 3.28
C TYR A 305 -26.95 10.56 4.70
N LEU A 306 -26.19 11.02 5.69
CA LEU A 306 -26.65 11.09 7.07
C LEU A 306 -27.77 12.14 7.25
N ALA A 307 -27.68 13.32 6.65
CA ALA A 307 -28.72 14.32 6.70
C ALA A 307 -30.03 13.79 6.12
N GLU A 308 -29.97 13.12 4.96
CA GLU A 308 -31.15 12.47 4.35
C GLU A 308 -31.69 11.31 5.20
N ALA A 309 -30.81 10.55 5.87
CA ALA A 309 -31.20 9.43 6.72
C ALA A 309 -31.91 9.90 8.01
N LEU A 310 -31.40 10.94 8.65
CA LEU A 310 -31.94 11.48 9.90
C LEU A 310 -33.33 12.11 9.73
N ALA A 311 -33.69 12.51 8.51
CA ALA A 311 -35.03 12.97 8.19
C ALA A 311 -36.09 11.85 8.30
N THR A 312 -35.69 10.61 8.53
CA THR A 312 -36.57 9.45 8.65
C THR A 312 -36.35 8.69 9.96
N ARG A 313 -37.42 8.15 10.53
CA ARG A 313 -37.33 7.23 11.68
C ARG A 313 -37.03 5.81 11.21
N SER A 314 -35.79 5.57 10.76
CA SER A 314 -35.40 4.27 10.22
C SER A 314 -33.92 3.96 10.53
N SER A 315 -33.45 2.74 10.23
CA SER A 315 -32.06 2.32 10.36
C SER A 315 -31.17 2.80 9.19
N LEU A 316 -31.63 3.76 8.35
CA LEU A 316 -30.84 4.33 7.25
C LEU A 316 -29.48 4.91 7.69
N PRO A 317 -29.33 5.57 8.86
CA PRO A 317 -28.01 6.03 9.31
C PRO A 317 -26.99 4.91 9.49
N VAL A 318 -27.44 3.71 9.93
CA VAL A 318 -26.58 2.54 10.06
C VAL A 318 -26.09 2.07 8.67
N LEU A 319 -27.02 1.99 7.71
CA LEU A 319 -26.66 1.64 6.33
C LEU A 319 -25.75 2.71 5.70
N ALA A 320 -26.07 4.00 5.87
CA ALA A 320 -25.25 5.09 5.37
C ALA A 320 -23.78 4.92 5.82
N ASN A 321 -23.52 4.76 7.12
CA ASN A 321 -22.16 4.53 7.63
C ASN A 321 -21.53 3.25 7.09
N PHE A 322 -22.31 2.17 6.93
CA PHE A 322 -21.81 0.91 6.42
C PHE A 322 -21.31 1.03 4.97
N LEU A 323 -21.98 1.81 4.13
CA LEU A 323 -21.58 2.03 2.71
C LEU A 323 -20.20 2.67 2.56
N PHE A 324 -19.70 3.40 3.56
CA PHE A 324 -18.34 3.95 3.56
C PHE A 324 -17.30 2.95 4.05
N THR A 325 -17.71 1.93 4.82
CA THR A 325 -16.84 0.81 5.17
C THR A 325 -16.70 -0.17 4.01
N ASN A 326 -17.80 -0.50 3.35
CA ASN A 326 -17.85 -1.29 2.13
C ASN A 326 -18.99 -0.80 1.24
N PRO A 327 -18.72 -0.23 0.07
CA PRO A 327 -19.75 0.25 -0.85
C PRO A 327 -20.56 -0.88 -1.51
N PHE A 328 -20.09 -2.13 -1.45
CA PHE A 328 -20.85 -3.30 -1.90
C PHE A 328 -21.61 -3.92 -0.74
N VAL A 329 -22.90 -4.21 -0.94
CA VAL A 329 -23.71 -4.82 0.08
C VAL A 329 -24.57 -5.95 -0.49
N THR A 330 -24.91 -6.93 0.37
CA THR A 330 -25.92 -7.95 0.14
C THR A 330 -27.00 -7.81 1.20
N ALA A 331 -28.18 -8.44 1.01
CA ALA A 331 -29.22 -8.45 2.03
C ALA A 331 -28.69 -9.01 3.37
N LYS A 332 -27.85 -10.06 3.30
CA LYS A 332 -27.25 -10.71 4.47
C LYS A 332 -26.21 -9.83 5.17
N SER A 333 -25.37 -9.10 4.42
CA SER A 333 -24.40 -8.18 5.03
C SER A 333 -25.09 -7.00 5.75
N VAL A 334 -26.19 -6.50 5.17
CA VAL A 334 -27.01 -5.45 5.80
C VAL A 334 -27.76 -5.97 7.03
N GLU A 335 -28.35 -7.17 6.97
CA GLU A 335 -28.98 -7.87 8.09
C GLU A 335 -28.01 -7.96 9.29
N ARG A 336 -26.83 -8.52 9.07
CA ARG A 336 -25.78 -8.67 10.09
C ARG A 336 -25.36 -7.33 10.70
N ARG A 337 -25.22 -6.29 9.88
CA ARG A 337 -24.72 -4.98 10.35
C ARG A 337 -25.78 -4.15 11.04
N SER A 338 -27.04 -4.25 10.61
CA SER A 338 -28.16 -3.48 11.14
C SER A 338 -28.90 -4.15 12.28
N GLY A 339 -28.75 -5.47 12.47
CA GLY A 339 -29.53 -6.29 13.39
C GLY A 339 -30.99 -6.48 12.99
N LEU A 340 -31.36 -6.09 11.77
CA LEU A 340 -32.71 -6.26 11.23
C LEU A 340 -32.92 -7.70 10.75
N SER A 341 -34.22 -8.11 10.59
CA SER A 341 -34.53 -9.33 9.85
C SER A 341 -34.18 -9.22 8.38
N ASN A 342 -34.11 -10.34 7.65
CA ASN A 342 -33.83 -10.34 6.22
C ASN A 342 -34.80 -9.44 5.43
N GLN A 343 -36.11 -9.49 5.76
CA GLN A 343 -37.11 -8.61 5.17
C GLN A 343 -36.84 -7.14 5.50
N GLY A 344 -36.44 -6.85 6.74
CA GLY A 344 -36.06 -5.49 7.17
C GLY A 344 -34.84 -4.96 6.42
N ALA A 345 -33.81 -5.80 6.23
CA ALA A 345 -32.62 -5.46 5.45
C ALA A 345 -32.96 -5.17 3.98
N ARG A 346 -33.81 -6.01 3.35
CA ARG A 346 -34.28 -5.78 1.96
C ARG A 346 -35.08 -4.48 1.83
N ASN A 347 -35.94 -4.18 2.79
CA ASN A 347 -36.70 -2.93 2.80
C ASN A 347 -35.77 -1.71 2.96
N LEU A 348 -34.72 -1.84 3.78
CA LEU A 348 -33.71 -0.80 3.97
C LEU A 348 -32.90 -0.55 2.68
N ILE A 349 -32.48 -1.62 2.00
CA ILE A 349 -31.81 -1.55 0.67
C ILE A 349 -32.75 -0.90 -0.36
N THR A 350 -34.01 -1.34 -0.44
CA THR A 350 -35.00 -0.75 -1.36
C THR A 350 -35.18 0.76 -1.12
N ASN A 351 -35.17 1.18 0.13
CA ASN A 351 -35.25 2.61 0.48
C ASN A 351 -33.99 3.36 0.02
N ALA A 352 -32.78 2.77 0.20
CA ALA A 352 -31.53 3.35 -0.27
C ALA A 352 -31.46 3.42 -1.83
N VAL A 353 -32.00 2.41 -2.52
CA VAL A 353 -32.13 2.43 -4.00
C VAL A 353 -33.04 3.57 -4.44
N LYS A 354 -34.21 3.77 -3.80
CA LYS A 354 -35.13 4.89 -4.12
C LYS A 354 -34.50 6.26 -3.90
N ARG A 355 -33.49 6.36 -3.02
CA ARG A 355 -32.71 7.60 -2.76
C ARG A 355 -31.54 7.78 -3.71
N GLY A 356 -31.27 6.81 -4.57
CA GLY A 356 -30.10 6.81 -5.46
C GLY A 356 -28.77 6.50 -4.76
N TRP A 357 -28.80 6.00 -3.50
CA TRP A 357 -27.58 5.62 -2.79
C TRP A 357 -27.01 4.29 -3.29
N LEU A 358 -27.90 3.37 -3.70
CA LEU A 358 -27.56 2.04 -4.14
C LEU A 358 -28.13 1.73 -5.52
N THR A 359 -27.38 0.99 -6.30
CA THR A 359 -27.80 0.40 -7.58
C THR A 359 -27.55 -1.10 -7.54
N GLU A 360 -28.48 -1.89 -8.07
CA GLU A 360 -28.30 -3.33 -8.16
C GLU A 360 -27.23 -3.69 -9.20
N VAL A 361 -26.32 -4.59 -8.83
CA VAL A 361 -25.27 -5.08 -9.73
C VAL A 361 -25.78 -6.32 -10.44
N THR A 362 -25.95 -6.22 -11.76
CA THR A 362 -26.40 -7.33 -12.60
C THR A 362 -25.23 -8.14 -13.13
N GLY A 363 -25.38 -9.47 -13.24
CA GLY A 363 -24.43 -10.33 -13.97
C GLY A 363 -23.35 -11.00 -13.14
N LEU A 364 -23.27 -10.81 -11.82
CA LEU A 364 -22.20 -11.33 -10.98
C LEU A 364 -22.29 -12.83 -10.68
N SER A 365 -23.43 -13.48 -10.72
CA SER A 365 -23.53 -14.94 -10.69
C SER A 365 -24.94 -15.46 -10.98
N LYS A 366 -25.06 -16.53 -11.77
CA LYS A 366 -26.30 -17.33 -11.83
C LYS A 366 -26.43 -18.13 -10.53
N GLY A 367 -27.39 -17.74 -9.66
CA GLY A 367 -27.68 -18.45 -8.41
C GLY A 367 -26.95 -17.96 -7.16
N GLY A 368 -26.13 -16.90 -7.25
CA GLY A 368 -25.49 -16.26 -6.10
C GLY A 368 -26.34 -15.16 -5.44
N PRO A 369 -25.80 -14.52 -4.39
CA PRO A 369 -26.49 -13.40 -3.74
C PRO A 369 -26.61 -12.21 -4.69
N THR A 370 -27.70 -11.45 -4.57
CA THR A 370 -27.82 -10.15 -5.23
C THR A 370 -26.94 -9.14 -4.51
N TYR A 371 -26.14 -8.40 -5.29
CA TYR A 371 -25.29 -7.30 -4.80
C TYR A 371 -25.89 -5.95 -5.16
N TRP A 372 -25.72 -5.00 -4.29
CA TRP A 372 -25.95 -3.58 -4.55
C TRP A 372 -24.68 -2.80 -4.29
N VAL A 373 -24.45 -1.74 -5.06
CA VAL A 373 -23.26 -0.89 -4.93
C VAL A 373 -23.64 0.57 -4.75
N ALA A 374 -22.96 1.23 -3.83
CA ALA A 374 -22.97 2.68 -3.68
C ALA A 374 -21.98 3.30 -4.66
N HIS A 375 -22.40 3.48 -5.94
CA HIS A 375 -21.53 3.92 -7.02
C HIS A 375 -20.77 5.21 -6.68
N GLU A 376 -21.46 6.20 -6.15
CA GLU A 376 -20.83 7.48 -5.82
C GLU A 376 -19.69 7.33 -4.80
N VAL A 377 -19.83 6.43 -3.81
CA VAL A 377 -18.79 6.13 -2.83
C VAL A 377 -17.68 5.31 -3.49
N PHE A 378 -18.05 4.26 -4.24
CA PHE A 378 -17.10 3.38 -4.90
C PHE A 378 -16.23 4.13 -5.93
N GLU A 379 -16.82 4.98 -6.76
CA GLU A 379 -16.10 5.80 -7.72
C GLU A 379 -15.06 6.72 -7.06
N VAL A 380 -15.38 7.33 -5.91
CA VAL A 380 -14.40 8.13 -5.18
C VAL A 380 -13.24 7.27 -4.69
N ILE A 381 -13.51 6.04 -4.24
CA ILE A 381 -12.48 5.14 -3.75
C ILE A 381 -11.63 4.59 -4.91
N ASP A 382 -12.22 4.12 -5.99
CA ASP A 382 -11.56 3.33 -7.06
C ASP A 382 -11.08 4.19 -8.26
N ALA A 383 -11.55 5.43 -8.40
CA ALA A 383 -11.14 6.27 -9.53
C ALA A 383 -9.60 6.33 -9.67
N PRO A 384 -9.07 6.47 -10.89
CA PRO A 384 -7.67 6.80 -11.12
C PRO A 384 -7.25 8.04 -10.33
N MET A 385 -5.94 8.21 -10.10
CA MET A 385 -5.42 9.35 -9.32
C MET A 385 -6.05 10.69 -9.74
N ALA A 386 -6.64 11.40 -8.79
CA ALA A 386 -7.25 12.71 -9.03
C ALA A 386 -6.19 13.82 -9.21
N TYR A 387 -4.96 13.57 -8.77
CA TYR A 387 -3.83 14.49 -8.86
C TYR A 387 -2.67 13.83 -9.60
N SER A 388 -2.36 14.34 -10.82
CA SER A 388 -1.09 14.07 -11.49
C SER A 388 -0.51 15.39 -11.98
N SER A 389 0.81 15.55 -11.88
CA SER A 389 1.53 16.73 -12.35
C SER A 389 1.35 16.99 -13.86
N GLU A 390 1.04 15.93 -14.62
CA GLU A 390 0.78 15.99 -16.07
C GLU A 390 -0.62 16.51 -16.42
N THR A 391 -1.59 16.44 -15.50
CA THR A 391 -2.97 16.84 -15.77
C THR A 391 -3.25 18.34 -15.57
N ARG A 392 -2.28 19.15 -15.15
CA ARG A 392 -2.44 20.60 -15.03
C ARG A 392 -2.73 21.32 -16.35
N GLY A 393 -2.39 20.73 -17.51
CA GLY A 393 -2.63 21.32 -18.83
C GLY A 393 -3.99 20.98 -19.46
N SER A 394 -4.63 19.86 -19.11
CA SER A 394 -5.78 19.33 -19.84
C SER A 394 -7.13 19.42 -19.11
N ARG A 395 -7.18 19.53 -17.79
CA ARG A 395 -8.44 19.50 -17.01
C ARG A 395 -8.97 20.84 -16.53
N ALA A 396 -8.21 21.93 -16.63
CA ALA A 396 -8.77 23.28 -16.47
C ALA A 396 -9.83 23.60 -17.52
N ALA A 397 -9.82 22.89 -18.66
CA ALA A 397 -10.78 23.06 -19.75
C ALA A 397 -12.08 22.22 -19.61
N VAL A 398 -12.11 21.21 -18.77
CA VAL A 398 -13.28 20.29 -18.66
C VAL A 398 -14.23 20.69 -17.53
N PHE A 399 -13.74 21.36 -16.48
CA PHE A 399 -14.58 21.81 -15.36
C PHE A 399 -15.40 23.09 -15.65
N ASP A 400 -15.05 23.82 -16.72
CA ASP A 400 -15.77 25.06 -17.09
C ASP A 400 -16.97 24.81 -18.04
N GLN A 401 -17.16 23.59 -18.53
CA GLN A 401 -18.28 23.25 -19.45
C GLN A 401 -19.48 22.58 -18.79
N THR A 402 -19.40 22.17 -17.51
CA THR A 402 -20.52 21.50 -16.80
C THR A 402 -21.33 22.44 -15.90
N THR A 403 -20.97 23.73 -15.84
CA THR A 403 -21.72 24.73 -15.04
C THR A 403 -22.60 25.65 -15.90
N ARG A 404 -22.71 25.39 -17.22
CA ARG A 404 -23.64 26.11 -18.09
C ARG A 404 -24.47 25.10 -18.90
N ARG A 405 -25.42 24.43 -18.23
CA ARG A 405 -26.71 23.99 -18.81
C ARG A 405 -27.68 23.66 -17.69
#